data_ef312458ef7ad3608872409f2c313f16
#
_entry.id   ef312458ef7ad3608872409f2c313f16
#
_cell.length_a   1.000
_cell.length_b   1.000
_cell.length_c   1.000
_cell.angle_alpha   90.00
_cell.angle_beta   90.00
_cell.angle_gamma   90.00
#
_symmetry.space_group_name_H-M   'P 1'
#
loop_
_entity.id
_entity.type
_entity.pdbx_description
1 polymer ?
#
loop_
_entity_poly.entity_id
_entity_poly.type
_entity_poly.pdbx_seq_one_letter_code
_entity_poly.pdbx_strand_id
1 'polypeptide(L)'
;ESIKDKAAHVYDDDADMTCNVCGYERTVTPPAHEHRYGDWSKDGTNHWHECTDAACPNQSESIKDKAAHVYTDDADTTCNICGYVRTVTPPEIVPVSQITLNKAETSISVGNSETLTATVAPENAANKALKWASSDEDVATVAPDGTVTAVKVGTATITATAMDGSGKSATCKVTVTGDTTPSQPGGSTGGSSGGSSSGGGGGPSSTTPTKPETATKPDGTKVETVTKPDGTKVETTTGKDGSVTKTETKTETKPDGTKVETKNETETNKDGSKVESETRTETKKDGTVTESKTETITSKDGTKSETKSETKTDKNGVTSGKETTKTTMANGSTGMTVTTIENGESKTAAEAKVSSKAVEDAKKNGEAVKAPVEVEASRNSNTAPTVKVELPKGTGETKVEIPVSNATPGTVAVLVHPDGTEEIVKNSIPTEDGIRLTVNGGATVKIVDNSKDFIDTQDHWAKGAIDFVSARGLVNGMTATSYAPNNSTTRAQLWTILARQNDADLTGGATWFENAQNWAKTKGISDGANPNAAINRAQMVTMLWRAAGQPVAGGAASFTDVSADSYYAQAVSWAVENGITTGVGGGHFDPTATCTRAQIAAFLARSMK
;
A
#
# COMPACT_ATOMS: atom_id res chain seq x y z
N GLU A 1 92.72 11.14 -35.26
CA GLU A 1 92.85 10.87 -33.78
C GLU A 1 91.90 9.76 -33.42
N SER A 2 92.43 8.66 -32.93
CA SER A 2 91.71 7.46 -32.57
C SER A 2 90.98 7.67 -31.29
N ILE A 3 89.65 7.50 -31.33
CA ILE A 3 88.83 7.35 -30.15
C ILE A 3 89.16 6.00 -29.54
N LYS A 4 90.11 5.94 -28.64
CA LYS A 4 90.35 4.80 -27.79
C LYS A 4 89.50 4.99 -26.50
N ASP A 5 88.86 3.88 -26.13
CA ASP A 5 88.24 3.62 -24.85
C ASP A 5 86.96 4.43 -24.49
N LYS A 6 85.82 4.02 -25.11
CA LYS A 6 84.51 4.21 -24.44
C LYS A 6 84.32 3.03 -23.51
N ALA A 7 84.82 3.16 -22.28
CA ALA A 7 84.42 2.25 -21.22
C ALA A 7 83.00 2.65 -20.71
N ALA A 8 82.18 1.66 -20.43
CA ALA A 8 80.86 1.91 -19.80
C ALA A 8 81.05 2.54 -18.43
N HIS A 9 80.19 3.50 -18.07
CA HIS A 9 80.22 4.10 -16.71
C HIS A 9 79.98 3.04 -15.65
N VAL A 10 80.73 3.10 -14.57
CA VAL A 10 80.65 2.14 -13.43
C VAL A 10 79.97 2.81 -12.27
N TYR A 11 78.92 2.18 -11.74
CA TYR A 11 78.14 2.61 -10.60
C TYR A 11 78.11 1.47 -9.56
N ASP A 12 78.06 1.80 -8.26
CA ASP A 12 78.05 0.76 -7.20
C ASP A 12 76.72 -0.02 -7.18
N ASP A 13 75.65 0.66 -7.46
CA ASP A 13 74.30 0.07 -7.59
C ASP A 13 73.42 0.93 -8.49
N ASP A 14 72.15 0.53 -8.65
CA ASP A 14 71.17 1.24 -9.46
C ASP A 14 70.74 2.60 -8.92
N ALA A 15 70.98 2.89 -7.64
CA ALA A 15 70.70 4.16 -6.99
C ALA A 15 71.89 5.13 -7.00
N ASP A 16 73.09 4.65 -7.35
CA ASP A 16 74.29 5.47 -7.42
C ASP A 16 74.19 6.41 -8.64
N MET A 17 74.20 7.71 -8.37
CA MET A 17 74.05 8.76 -9.38
C MET A 17 75.38 9.19 -10.01
N THR A 18 76.53 8.81 -9.44
CA THR A 18 77.82 9.34 -9.88
C THR A 18 78.78 8.22 -10.31
N CYS A 19 79.24 8.21 -11.54
CA CYS A 19 80.17 7.21 -12.02
C CYS A 19 81.47 7.26 -11.23
N ASN A 20 81.83 6.11 -10.61
CA ASN A 20 83.00 5.94 -9.75
C ASN A 20 84.35 6.13 -10.46
N VAL A 21 84.36 6.17 -11.80
CA VAL A 21 85.58 6.26 -12.59
C VAL A 21 85.77 7.68 -13.20
N CYS A 22 84.70 8.32 -13.67
CA CYS A 22 84.83 9.58 -14.38
C CYS A 22 83.97 10.73 -13.80
N GLY A 23 83.21 10.51 -12.71
CA GLY A 23 82.39 11.53 -12.08
C GLY A 23 81.17 11.96 -12.87
N TYR A 24 80.77 11.17 -13.93
CA TYR A 24 79.57 11.49 -14.71
C TYR A 24 78.33 11.24 -13.86
N GLU A 25 77.48 12.24 -13.75
CA GLU A 25 76.20 12.14 -13.03
C GLU A 25 75.11 11.63 -13.97
N ARG A 26 74.44 10.51 -13.58
CA ARG A 26 73.23 10.05 -14.25
C ARG A 26 71.99 10.40 -13.45
N THR A 27 70.89 10.63 -14.15
CA THR A 27 69.60 10.73 -13.51
C THR A 27 69.06 9.32 -13.26
N VAL A 28 69.00 8.91 -12.00
CA VAL A 28 68.28 7.65 -11.65
C VAL A 28 66.87 7.98 -11.36
N THR A 29 65.96 7.27 -12.04
CA THR A 29 64.54 7.29 -11.63
C THR A 29 64.45 6.41 -10.40
N PRO A 30 63.97 6.88 -9.27
CA PRO A 30 63.73 6.01 -8.12
C PRO A 30 62.85 4.83 -8.55
N PRO A 31 63.06 3.62 -8.01
CA PRO A 31 62.21 2.48 -8.30
C PRO A 31 60.75 2.89 -8.00
N ALA A 32 59.83 2.46 -8.90
CA ALA A 32 58.42 2.76 -8.73
C ALA A 32 57.97 2.29 -7.35
N HIS A 33 57.52 3.22 -6.55
CA HIS A 33 57.00 2.93 -5.23
C HIS A 33 55.71 2.11 -5.36
N GLU A 34 55.67 0.90 -4.82
CA GLU A 34 54.45 0.08 -4.76
C GLU A 34 53.57 0.56 -3.60
N HIS A 35 52.46 1.20 -3.96
CA HIS A 35 51.50 1.63 -2.96
C HIS A 35 50.81 0.44 -2.30
N ARG A 36 50.92 0.33 -0.98
CA ARG A 36 50.15 -0.60 -0.14
C ARG A 36 49.10 0.18 0.60
N TYR A 37 47.83 -0.06 0.24
CA TYR A 37 46.70 0.67 0.82
C TYR A 37 46.19 -0.03 2.07
N GLY A 38 45.89 0.77 3.11
CA GLY A 38 45.34 0.32 4.38
C GLY A 38 43.82 0.25 4.39
N ASP A 39 43.26 0.26 5.60
CA ASP A 39 41.82 0.33 5.81
C ASP A 39 41.24 1.65 5.32
N TRP A 40 39.91 1.74 5.31
CA TRP A 40 39.19 2.94 4.88
C TRP A 40 39.50 4.15 5.77
N SER A 41 40.12 5.17 5.21
CA SER A 41 40.15 6.54 5.76
C SER A 41 38.87 7.27 5.39
N LYS A 42 38.40 8.19 6.22
CA LYS A 42 37.11 8.86 6.05
C LYS A 42 37.05 10.24 6.71
N ASP A 43 36.33 11.14 6.08
CA ASP A 43 35.94 12.46 6.63
C ASP A 43 34.41 12.63 6.58
N GLY A 44 33.90 13.84 6.80
CA GLY A 44 32.47 14.14 6.74
C GLY A 44 31.82 14.00 5.36
N THR A 45 32.60 13.87 4.30
CA THR A 45 32.14 13.92 2.91
C THR A 45 32.49 12.66 2.11
N ASN A 46 33.71 12.14 2.31
CA ASN A 46 34.27 11.09 1.46
C ASN A 46 34.93 9.99 2.29
N HIS A 47 35.16 8.86 1.65
CA HIS A 47 36.02 7.77 2.10
C HIS A 47 37.06 7.46 1.02
N TRP A 48 38.23 6.93 1.44
CA TRP A 48 39.33 6.55 0.55
C TRP A 48 40.25 5.55 1.26
N HIS A 49 41.14 4.92 0.49
CA HIS A 49 42.28 4.19 1.04
C HIS A 49 43.54 5.04 0.98
N GLU A 50 44.31 5.09 2.05
CA GLU A 50 45.61 5.75 2.10
C GLU A 50 46.75 4.74 1.98
N CYS A 51 47.84 5.14 1.33
CA CYS A 51 49.06 4.35 1.31
C CYS A 51 49.64 4.28 2.74
N THR A 52 49.91 3.07 3.23
CA THR A 52 50.43 2.83 4.56
C THR A 52 51.94 3.04 4.69
N ASP A 53 52.63 3.30 3.56
CA ASP A 53 54.06 3.59 3.59
C ASP A 53 54.33 5.05 3.93
N ALA A 54 55.01 5.28 5.08
CA ALA A 54 55.36 6.63 5.54
C ALA A 54 56.31 7.40 4.60
N ALA A 55 57.00 6.68 3.71
CA ALA A 55 57.91 7.26 2.70
C ALA A 55 57.28 7.44 1.33
N CYS A 56 55.93 7.37 1.19
CA CYS A 56 55.22 7.51 -0.07
C CYS A 56 55.54 8.86 -0.74
N PRO A 57 56.25 8.88 -1.87
CA PRO A 57 56.79 10.12 -2.45
C PRO A 57 55.77 10.92 -3.26
N ASN A 58 54.64 10.32 -3.61
CA ASN A 58 53.66 10.92 -4.51
C ASN A 58 52.29 11.05 -3.86
N GLN A 59 51.99 12.21 -3.27
CA GLN A 59 50.74 12.48 -2.55
C GLN A 59 49.48 12.35 -3.43
N SER A 60 49.57 12.53 -4.76
CA SER A 60 48.41 12.39 -5.65
C SER A 60 48.02 10.92 -5.91
N GLU A 61 48.96 10.00 -5.74
CA GLU A 61 48.75 8.54 -5.89
C GLU A 61 48.68 7.82 -4.54
N SER A 62 48.89 8.54 -3.43
CA SER A 62 48.79 8.00 -2.06
C SER A 62 47.36 7.69 -1.64
N ILE A 63 46.37 8.20 -2.36
CA ILE A 63 44.95 8.05 -2.11
C ILE A 63 44.32 7.25 -3.25
N LYS A 64 43.61 6.18 -2.90
CA LYS A 64 42.89 5.32 -3.83
C LYS A 64 41.42 5.26 -3.48
N ASP A 65 40.58 5.07 -4.49
CA ASP A 65 39.14 4.85 -4.36
C ASP A 65 38.37 5.96 -3.62
N LYS A 66 38.85 7.23 -3.70
CA LYS A 66 38.18 8.35 -3.06
C LYS A 66 36.80 8.58 -3.67
N ALA A 67 35.77 8.41 -2.86
CA ALA A 67 34.37 8.58 -3.25
C ALA A 67 33.54 9.16 -2.11
N ALA A 68 32.39 9.71 -2.43
CA ALA A 68 31.40 10.15 -1.45
C ALA A 68 30.85 8.95 -0.66
N HIS A 69 30.42 9.19 0.59
CA HIS A 69 29.77 8.18 1.39
C HIS A 69 28.51 7.65 0.73
N VAL A 70 28.29 6.33 0.82
CA VAL A 70 27.14 5.64 0.26
C VAL A 70 26.26 5.15 1.41
N TYR A 71 25.00 5.57 1.39
CA TYR A 71 23.98 5.18 2.36
C TYR A 71 22.84 4.47 1.64
N THR A 72 22.12 3.60 2.34
CA THR A 72 20.97 2.88 1.78
C THR A 72 19.82 3.83 1.46
N ASP A 73 19.60 4.82 2.35
CA ASP A 73 18.59 5.87 2.21
C ASP A 73 18.95 7.08 3.09
N ASP A 74 18.08 8.10 3.13
CA ASP A 74 18.33 9.31 3.91
C ASP A 74 18.24 9.09 5.43
N ALA A 75 17.58 8.04 5.88
CA ALA A 75 17.51 7.64 7.28
C ALA A 75 18.69 6.76 7.70
N ASP A 76 19.42 6.19 6.75
CA ASP A 76 20.60 5.37 7.02
C ASP A 76 21.72 6.24 7.59
N THR A 77 22.10 5.96 8.81
CA THR A 77 23.15 6.70 9.53
C THR A 77 24.54 6.21 9.24
N THR A 78 24.72 5.04 8.62
CA THR A 78 26.01 4.38 8.48
C THR A 78 26.39 4.17 7.02
N CYS A 79 27.53 4.71 6.59
CA CYS A 79 28.03 4.48 5.23
C CYS A 79 28.26 2.99 4.98
N ASN A 80 27.63 2.47 3.94
CA ASN A 80 27.65 1.05 3.56
C ASN A 80 29.03 0.52 3.12
N ILE A 81 30.00 1.43 2.91
CA ILE A 81 31.33 1.08 2.42
C ILE A 81 32.36 1.19 3.55
N CYS A 82 32.41 2.32 4.24
CA CYS A 82 33.48 2.60 5.22
C CYS A 82 33.00 2.66 6.68
N GLY A 83 31.70 2.47 6.94
CA GLY A 83 31.14 2.54 8.29
C GLY A 83 31.20 3.95 8.92
N TYR A 84 31.30 5.03 8.13
CA TYR A 84 31.17 6.40 8.65
C TYR A 84 29.74 6.64 9.12
N VAL A 85 29.57 7.15 10.34
CA VAL A 85 28.26 7.44 10.93
C VAL A 85 27.94 8.93 10.75
N ARG A 86 26.82 9.24 10.04
CA ARG A 86 26.30 10.60 9.92
C ARG A 86 25.13 10.83 10.86
N THR A 87 24.92 12.08 11.25
CA THR A 87 23.68 12.48 11.93
C THR A 87 22.63 12.77 10.85
N VAL A 88 21.52 12.03 10.84
CA VAL A 88 20.36 12.32 10.01
C VAL A 88 19.31 13.01 10.87
N THR A 89 18.84 14.17 10.41
CA THR A 89 17.62 14.79 10.93
C THR A 89 16.46 14.16 10.14
N PRO A 90 15.47 13.54 10.78
CA PRO A 90 14.28 13.10 10.06
C PRO A 90 13.69 14.27 9.26
N PRO A 91 13.19 14.05 8.04
CA PRO A 91 12.49 15.10 7.31
C PRO A 91 11.33 15.61 8.18
N GLU A 92 11.25 16.91 8.34
CA GLU A 92 10.16 17.55 9.06
C GLU A 92 8.85 17.25 8.31
N ILE A 93 8.01 16.40 8.90
CA ILE A 93 6.66 16.12 8.38
C ILE A 93 5.83 17.38 8.65
N VAL A 94 5.61 18.19 7.62
CA VAL A 94 4.78 19.38 7.73
C VAL A 94 3.30 18.95 7.72
N PRO A 95 2.58 19.07 8.85
CA PRO A 95 1.16 18.70 8.90
C PRO A 95 0.29 19.76 8.22
N VAL A 96 -0.95 19.38 7.90
CA VAL A 96 -1.98 20.32 7.46
C VAL A 96 -2.28 21.29 8.60
N SER A 97 -2.12 22.57 8.35
CA SER A 97 -2.42 23.64 9.32
C SER A 97 -3.81 24.23 9.13
N GLN A 98 -4.33 24.20 7.90
CA GLN A 98 -5.65 24.76 7.56
C GLN A 98 -6.23 24.11 6.31
N ILE A 99 -7.56 23.97 6.29
CA ILE A 99 -8.35 23.66 5.09
C ILE A 99 -9.32 24.84 4.87
N THR A 100 -9.49 25.25 3.62
CA THR A 100 -10.45 26.29 3.22
C THR A 100 -11.29 25.77 2.06
N LEU A 101 -12.61 25.86 2.19
CA LEU A 101 -13.53 25.57 1.09
C LEU A 101 -13.79 26.82 0.26
N ASN A 102 -14.04 26.63 -1.04
CA ASN A 102 -14.43 27.72 -1.96
C ASN A 102 -15.75 28.40 -1.57
N LYS A 103 -16.58 27.71 -0.75
CA LYS A 103 -17.85 28.24 -0.23
C LYS A 103 -18.06 27.83 1.24
N ALA A 104 -18.51 28.76 2.07
CA ALA A 104 -18.94 28.50 3.44
C ALA A 104 -20.42 28.06 3.50
N GLU A 105 -21.22 28.49 2.53
CA GLU A 105 -22.61 28.09 2.34
C GLU A 105 -23.01 28.10 0.88
N THR A 106 -23.97 27.27 0.52
CA THR A 106 -24.53 27.21 -0.84
C THR A 106 -25.97 26.73 -0.81
N SER A 107 -26.72 26.99 -1.90
CA SER A 107 -28.09 26.50 -2.10
C SER A 107 -28.17 25.74 -3.42
N ILE A 108 -28.66 24.50 -3.37
CA ILE A 108 -28.75 23.61 -4.53
C ILE A 108 -30.21 23.12 -4.62
N SER A 109 -30.84 23.17 -5.79
CA SER A 109 -32.18 22.59 -6.00
C SER A 109 -32.10 21.07 -6.01
N VAL A 110 -33.13 20.39 -5.48
CA VAL A 110 -33.26 18.92 -5.49
C VAL A 110 -32.93 18.36 -6.88
N GLY A 111 -32.11 17.32 -6.93
CA GLY A 111 -31.66 16.63 -8.14
C GLY A 111 -30.47 17.25 -8.86
N ASN A 112 -30.02 18.43 -8.43
CA ASN A 112 -28.82 19.09 -8.98
C ASN A 112 -27.59 18.79 -8.10
N SER A 113 -26.41 19.00 -8.69
CA SER A 113 -25.12 18.81 -8.02
C SER A 113 -24.22 20.04 -8.16
N GLU A 114 -23.36 20.26 -7.17
CA GLU A 114 -22.34 21.31 -7.18
C GLU A 114 -21.05 20.78 -6.57
N THR A 115 -19.88 21.11 -7.16
CA THR A 115 -18.58 20.67 -6.64
C THR A 115 -18.00 21.73 -5.69
N LEU A 116 -17.74 21.33 -4.46
CA LEU A 116 -16.96 22.09 -3.48
C LEU A 116 -15.48 21.79 -3.71
N THR A 117 -14.65 22.85 -3.77
CA THR A 117 -13.19 22.70 -3.86
C THR A 117 -12.55 23.10 -2.54
N ALA A 118 -11.58 22.28 -2.09
CA ALA A 118 -10.85 22.53 -0.86
C ALA A 118 -9.40 22.91 -1.16
N THR A 119 -8.91 23.94 -0.50
CA THR A 119 -7.49 24.34 -0.50
C THR A 119 -6.88 23.95 0.83
N VAL A 120 -5.76 23.21 0.77
CA VAL A 120 -5.03 22.71 1.94
C VAL A 120 -3.77 23.56 2.13
N ALA A 121 -3.56 24.07 3.32
CA ALA A 121 -2.35 24.82 3.69
C ALA A 121 -1.60 24.11 4.84
N PRO A 122 -0.26 24.22 4.87
CA PRO A 122 0.59 24.87 3.88
C PRO A 122 0.70 24.06 2.59
N GLU A 123 1.17 24.68 1.51
CA GLU A 123 1.29 24.01 0.21
C GLU A 123 2.27 22.82 0.24
N ASN A 124 3.25 22.85 1.14
CA ASN A 124 4.20 21.76 1.38
C ASN A 124 3.75 20.76 2.46
N ALA A 125 2.45 20.73 2.82
CA ALA A 125 1.93 19.69 3.72
C ALA A 125 2.20 18.30 3.15
N ALA A 126 2.70 17.39 4.00
CA ALA A 126 3.16 16.06 3.59
C ALA A 126 2.03 15.16 3.05
N ASN A 127 0.82 15.29 3.59
CA ASN A 127 -0.37 14.60 3.10
C ASN A 127 -1.53 15.58 2.98
N LYS A 128 -1.99 15.83 1.75
CA LYS A 128 -3.10 16.74 1.45
C LYS A 128 -4.42 16.01 1.17
N ALA A 129 -4.45 14.69 1.36
CA ALA A 129 -5.66 13.91 1.13
C ALA A 129 -6.78 14.35 2.07
N LEU A 130 -7.99 14.41 1.55
CA LEU A 130 -9.17 14.84 2.27
C LEU A 130 -10.24 13.73 2.27
N LYS A 131 -10.91 13.59 3.42
CA LYS A 131 -12.14 12.80 3.55
C LYS A 131 -13.33 13.77 3.58
N TRP A 132 -14.29 13.53 2.71
CA TRP A 132 -15.54 14.27 2.65
C TRP A 132 -16.65 13.51 3.38
N ALA A 133 -17.52 14.23 4.09
CA ALA A 133 -18.68 13.66 4.75
C ALA A 133 -19.84 14.66 4.77
N SER A 134 -21.07 14.17 4.73
CA SER A 134 -22.29 14.95 4.94
C SER A 134 -22.84 14.69 6.32
N SER A 135 -23.38 15.71 6.98
CA SER A 135 -24.10 15.56 8.24
C SER A 135 -25.48 14.94 8.08
N ASP A 136 -26.02 14.95 6.85
CA ASP A 136 -27.32 14.39 6.52
C ASP A 136 -27.34 14.00 5.02
N GLU A 137 -27.07 12.74 4.76
CA GLU A 137 -27.01 12.19 3.40
C GLU A 137 -28.40 12.07 2.75
N ASP A 138 -29.48 12.07 3.54
CA ASP A 138 -30.85 12.14 3.03
C ASP A 138 -31.18 13.53 2.44
N VAL A 139 -30.49 14.57 2.88
CA VAL A 139 -30.63 15.94 2.39
C VAL A 139 -29.64 16.22 1.26
N ALA A 140 -28.36 15.90 1.46
CA ALA A 140 -27.31 16.07 0.47
C ALA A 140 -26.19 15.04 0.68
N THR A 141 -25.77 14.36 -0.39
CA THR A 141 -24.61 13.47 -0.39
C THR A 141 -23.36 14.21 -0.89
N VAL A 142 -22.16 13.68 -0.57
CA VAL A 142 -20.91 14.21 -1.11
C VAL A 142 -20.01 13.07 -1.58
N ALA A 143 -19.47 13.21 -2.80
CA ALA A 143 -18.52 12.27 -3.38
C ALA A 143 -17.06 12.58 -2.95
N PRO A 144 -16.11 11.65 -3.09
CA PRO A 144 -14.71 11.87 -2.71
C PRO A 144 -14.01 13.04 -3.42
N ASP A 145 -14.52 13.47 -4.57
CA ASP A 145 -14.02 14.63 -5.33
C ASP A 145 -14.61 15.97 -4.86
N GLY A 146 -15.47 15.96 -3.82
CA GLY A 146 -16.16 17.12 -3.30
C GLY A 146 -17.46 17.48 -4.03
N THR A 147 -17.96 16.64 -4.95
CA THR A 147 -19.23 16.86 -5.64
C THR A 147 -20.39 16.57 -4.69
N VAL A 148 -21.16 17.61 -4.36
CA VAL A 148 -22.36 17.56 -3.52
C VAL A 148 -23.59 17.39 -4.39
N THR A 149 -24.42 16.38 -4.09
CA THR A 149 -25.68 16.12 -4.79
C THR A 149 -26.85 16.39 -3.82
N ALA A 150 -27.77 17.26 -4.25
CA ALA A 150 -28.97 17.61 -3.48
C ALA A 150 -30.04 16.50 -3.63
N VAL A 151 -30.38 15.84 -2.52
CA VAL A 151 -31.30 14.69 -2.51
C VAL A 151 -32.72 15.10 -2.10
N LYS A 152 -32.87 15.88 -1.03
CA LYS A 152 -34.16 16.25 -0.43
C LYS A 152 -34.08 17.64 0.15
N VAL A 153 -35.22 18.38 0.11
CA VAL A 153 -35.34 19.72 0.72
C VAL A 153 -34.96 19.65 2.20
N GLY A 154 -34.01 20.48 2.59
CA GLY A 154 -33.46 20.52 3.95
C GLY A 154 -32.13 21.27 4.03
N THR A 155 -31.40 21.05 5.10
CA THR A 155 -30.07 21.63 5.28
C THR A 155 -29.12 20.56 5.79
N ALA A 156 -27.99 20.38 5.09
CA ALA A 156 -26.88 19.50 5.48
C ALA A 156 -25.59 20.30 5.61
N THR A 157 -24.67 19.83 6.44
CA THR A 157 -23.32 20.38 6.54
C THR A 157 -22.36 19.41 5.88
N ILE A 158 -21.67 19.85 4.84
CA ILE A 158 -20.61 19.08 4.19
C ILE A 158 -19.29 19.43 4.85
N THR A 159 -18.52 18.41 5.23
CA THR A 159 -17.23 18.55 5.94
C THR A 159 -16.12 17.91 5.13
N ALA A 160 -15.03 18.65 4.89
CA ALA A 160 -13.77 18.13 4.38
C ALA A 160 -12.76 18.03 5.53
N THR A 161 -12.22 16.86 5.80
CA THR A 161 -11.28 16.60 6.92
C THR A 161 -9.94 16.11 6.35
N ALA A 162 -8.81 16.63 6.87
CA ALA A 162 -7.48 16.17 6.51
C ALA A 162 -7.24 14.72 6.95
N MET A 163 -6.60 13.94 6.09
CA MET A 163 -6.25 12.53 6.36
C MET A 163 -4.81 12.36 6.87
N ASP A 164 -4.14 13.45 7.25
CA ASP A 164 -2.77 13.46 7.79
C ASP A 164 -2.70 13.30 9.32
N GLY A 165 -3.84 13.13 10.00
CA GLY A 165 -3.92 13.05 11.45
C GLY A 165 -3.91 14.41 12.17
N SER A 166 -3.84 15.55 11.46
CA SER A 166 -3.84 16.90 12.06
C SER A 166 -5.19 17.30 12.67
N GLY A 167 -6.27 16.55 12.35
CA GLY A 167 -7.64 16.87 12.79
C GLY A 167 -8.22 18.15 12.17
N LYS A 168 -7.55 18.72 11.15
CA LYS A 168 -8.03 19.94 10.48
C LYS A 168 -9.21 19.62 9.57
N SER A 169 -10.24 20.49 9.62
CA SER A 169 -11.43 20.36 8.79
C SER A 169 -11.98 21.72 8.40
N ALA A 170 -12.79 21.73 7.33
CA ALA A 170 -13.58 22.89 6.91
C ALA A 170 -14.99 22.43 6.53
N THR A 171 -15.98 23.30 6.73
CA THR A 171 -17.39 22.97 6.52
C THR A 171 -18.05 23.93 5.54
N CYS A 172 -19.03 23.41 4.81
CA CYS A 172 -19.94 24.19 3.97
C CYS A 172 -21.39 23.82 4.35
N LYS A 173 -22.21 24.81 4.65
CA LYS A 173 -23.64 24.63 4.88
C LYS A 173 -24.36 24.56 3.55
N VAL A 174 -25.00 23.44 3.26
CA VAL A 174 -25.76 23.21 2.03
C VAL A 174 -27.26 23.31 2.36
N THR A 175 -27.97 24.25 1.72
CA THR A 175 -29.41 24.32 1.76
C THR A 175 -29.98 23.75 0.46
N VAL A 176 -30.73 22.67 0.57
CA VAL A 176 -31.43 22.07 -0.57
C VAL A 176 -32.83 22.69 -0.68
N THR A 177 -33.10 23.29 -1.85
CA THR A 177 -34.38 23.95 -2.14
C THR A 177 -35.23 23.14 -3.09
N GLY A 178 -36.56 23.25 -3.01
CA GLY A 178 -37.46 22.65 -3.99
C GLY A 178 -37.33 23.31 -5.37
N ASP A 179 -37.59 22.55 -6.41
CA ASP A 179 -37.62 23.07 -7.79
C ASP A 179 -38.76 24.08 -7.95
N THR A 180 -38.42 25.36 -8.10
CA THR A 180 -39.38 26.40 -8.42
C THR A 180 -39.46 26.58 -9.94
N THR A 181 -40.10 25.65 -10.62
CA THR A 181 -40.58 25.90 -11.99
C THR A 181 -41.84 26.75 -11.88
N PRO A 182 -41.93 27.92 -12.53
CA PRO A 182 -43.15 28.74 -12.50
C PRO A 182 -44.23 28.06 -13.34
N SER A 183 -45.23 27.52 -12.68
CA SER A 183 -46.46 27.11 -13.39
C SER A 183 -47.27 28.35 -13.73
N GLN A 184 -47.51 28.57 -15.02
CA GLN A 184 -48.35 29.61 -15.58
C GLN A 184 -49.81 29.47 -15.08
N PRO A 185 -50.54 30.59 -14.82
CA PRO A 185 -51.86 30.52 -14.24
C PRO A 185 -52.96 30.32 -15.31
N GLY A 186 -53.83 29.38 -15.02
CA GLY A 186 -55.02 29.12 -15.81
C GLY A 186 -56.26 28.87 -14.95
N GLY A 187 -56.96 29.86 -14.67
CA GLY A 187 -58.41 30.05 -14.73
C GLY A 187 -59.37 29.27 -13.86
N SER A 188 -59.88 29.93 -12.89
CA SER A 188 -61.31 30.23 -12.63
C SER A 188 -62.25 29.21 -12.02
N THR A 189 -62.84 29.73 -10.97
CA THR A 189 -64.25 29.65 -10.47
C THR A 189 -64.64 28.51 -9.52
N GLY A 190 -64.91 28.89 -8.29
CA GLY A 190 -66.26 29.01 -7.80
C GLY A 190 -66.64 28.23 -6.55
N GLY A 191 -67.01 28.96 -5.47
CA GLY A 191 -68.08 28.56 -4.57
C GLY A 191 -67.66 28.00 -3.21
N SER A 192 -67.49 28.81 -2.24
CA SER A 192 -68.43 29.34 -1.20
C SER A 192 -68.88 28.38 -0.09
N SER A 193 -68.65 28.90 1.12
CA SER A 193 -69.38 28.71 2.40
C SER A 193 -69.16 27.36 3.13
N GLY A 194 -68.77 27.34 4.37
CA GLY A 194 -69.14 28.11 5.57
C GLY A 194 -69.41 27.14 6.69
N GLY A 195 -69.04 27.47 7.91
CA GLY A 195 -69.64 26.86 9.08
C GLY A 195 -68.69 26.44 10.21
N SER A 196 -68.69 27.32 11.19
CA SER A 196 -68.18 27.15 12.58
C SER A 196 -68.84 25.98 13.31
N SER A 197 -68.18 25.31 14.23
CA SER A 197 -68.31 25.50 15.67
C SER A 197 -67.78 24.36 16.52
N SER A 198 -66.95 24.70 17.49
CA SER A 198 -66.75 24.28 18.86
C SER A 198 -67.41 22.99 19.38
N GLY A 199 -66.59 22.25 20.19
CA GLY A 199 -67.09 21.34 21.21
C GLY A 199 -65.99 20.42 21.73
N GLY A 200 -65.58 20.67 22.99
CA GLY A 200 -64.56 19.91 23.72
C GLY A 200 -65.05 18.52 24.18
N GLY A 201 -64.14 17.74 24.61
CA GLY A 201 -64.41 16.48 25.30
C GLY A 201 -63.16 15.59 25.32
N GLY A 202 -62.45 15.57 26.48
CA GLY A 202 -61.38 14.67 26.75
C GLY A 202 -61.85 13.23 26.89
N GLY A 203 -61.11 12.31 26.29
CA GLY A 203 -61.21 10.88 26.47
C GLY A 203 -59.87 10.22 26.17
N PRO A 204 -59.50 9.12 26.81
CA PRO A 204 -58.16 8.56 26.74
C PRO A 204 -57.85 8.08 25.32
N SER A 205 -56.70 8.52 24.82
CA SER A 205 -56.16 8.16 23.49
C SER A 205 -55.91 6.68 23.40
N SER A 206 -56.80 5.98 22.72
CA SER A 206 -56.56 4.66 22.15
C SER A 206 -55.61 4.87 20.96
N THR A 207 -54.34 4.51 21.12
CA THR A 207 -53.32 4.54 20.05
C THR A 207 -53.59 3.42 19.04
N THR A 208 -54.38 3.71 18.06
CA THR A 208 -54.50 2.89 16.84
C THR A 208 -53.23 3.12 15.99
N PRO A 209 -52.61 2.04 15.41
CA PRO A 209 -51.47 2.22 14.51
C PRO A 209 -51.90 3.16 13.36
N THR A 210 -51.04 4.11 13.00
CA THR A 210 -51.26 4.95 11.81
C THR A 210 -51.31 4.07 10.57
N LYS A 211 -52.28 4.36 9.70
CA LYS A 211 -52.41 3.69 8.39
C LYS A 211 -51.04 3.82 7.64
N PRO A 212 -50.55 2.72 7.03
CA PRO A 212 -49.31 2.77 6.26
C PRO A 212 -49.35 3.86 5.19
N GLU A 213 -48.30 4.71 5.18
CA GLU A 213 -48.05 5.64 4.09
C GLU A 213 -47.16 4.96 3.08
N THR A 214 -47.64 4.80 1.84
CA THR A 214 -46.88 4.15 0.76
C THR A 214 -46.53 5.19 -0.27
N ALA A 215 -45.23 5.31 -0.60
CA ALA A 215 -44.70 6.13 -1.66
C ALA A 215 -43.94 5.27 -2.66
N THR A 216 -44.03 5.63 -3.96
CA THR A 216 -43.20 5.02 -4.98
C THR A 216 -42.27 6.07 -5.53
N LYS A 217 -40.96 5.85 -5.42
CA LYS A 217 -39.95 6.76 -5.96
C LYS A 217 -39.92 6.70 -7.48
N PRO A 218 -39.35 7.73 -8.17
CA PRO A 218 -39.30 7.76 -9.63
C PRO A 218 -38.53 6.58 -10.26
N ASP A 219 -37.61 5.97 -9.52
CA ASP A 219 -36.83 4.78 -9.92
C ASP A 219 -37.61 3.47 -9.79
N GLY A 220 -38.85 3.51 -9.28
CA GLY A 220 -39.72 2.36 -9.08
C GLY A 220 -39.56 1.69 -7.71
N THR A 221 -38.72 2.21 -6.83
CA THR A 221 -38.57 1.77 -5.43
C THR A 221 -39.85 2.09 -4.66
N LYS A 222 -40.38 1.12 -3.93
CA LYS A 222 -41.56 1.30 -3.06
C LYS A 222 -41.09 1.50 -1.61
N VAL A 223 -41.61 2.52 -0.98
CA VAL A 223 -41.33 2.83 0.45
C VAL A 223 -42.65 2.83 1.20
N GLU A 224 -42.74 2.03 2.25
CA GLU A 224 -43.87 1.96 3.17
C GLU A 224 -43.42 2.40 4.55
N THR A 225 -44.10 3.40 5.14
CA THR A 225 -43.78 3.93 6.47
C THR A 225 -44.96 3.70 7.41
N VAL A 226 -44.68 3.15 8.61
CA VAL A 226 -45.64 2.93 9.70
C VAL A 226 -45.05 3.46 10.99
N THR A 227 -45.83 4.20 11.74
CA THR A 227 -45.44 4.58 13.11
C THR A 227 -46.24 3.71 14.09
N LYS A 228 -45.53 2.97 14.94
CA LYS A 228 -46.13 2.15 16.00
C LYS A 228 -46.64 3.01 17.16
N PRO A 229 -47.57 2.49 18.01
CA PRO A 229 -48.10 3.23 19.14
C PRO A 229 -47.06 3.69 20.16
N ASP A 230 -45.93 3.04 20.26
CA ASP A 230 -44.80 3.38 21.13
C ASP A 230 -43.85 4.45 20.55
N GLY A 231 -44.20 5.00 19.38
CA GLY A 231 -43.41 6.00 18.67
C GLY A 231 -42.32 5.45 17.75
N THR A 232 -42.18 4.12 17.68
CA THR A 232 -41.22 3.48 16.76
C THR A 232 -41.66 3.70 15.30
N LYS A 233 -40.80 4.28 14.49
CA LYS A 233 -40.97 4.41 13.03
C LYS A 233 -40.44 3.15 12.35
N VAL A 234 -41.27 2.52 11.52
CA VAL A 234 -40.90 1.40 10.68
C VAL A 234 -40.97 1.83 9.22
N GLU A 235 -39.89 1.69 8.51
CA GLU A 235 -39.80 1.96 7.10
C GLU A 235 -39.41 0.66 6.36
N THR A 236 -40.17 0.30 5.33
CA THR A 236 -39.86 -0.86 4.48
C THR A 236 -39.66 -0.37 3.06
N THR A 237 -38.48 -0.53 2.54
CA THR A 237 -38.09 -0.17 1.18
C THR A 237 -37.97 -1.44 0.35
N THR A 238 -38.67 -1.50 -0.78
CA THR A 238 -38.55 -2.61 -1.75
C THR A 238 -37.95 -2.06 -3.03
N GLY A 239 -36.71 -2.50 -3.32
CA GLY A 239 -35.98 -2.16 -4.53
C GLY A 239 -36.60 -2.78 -5.78
N LYS A 240 -36.33 -2.17 -6.95
CA LYS A 240 -36.77 -2.68 -8.26
C LYS A 240 -36.16 -4.05 -8.57
N ASP A 241 -34.99 -4.37 -8.04
CA ASP A 241 -34.30 -5.66 -8.16
C ASP A 241 -34.90 -6.76 -7.28
N GLY A 242 -35.84 -6.40 -6.38
CA GLY A 242 -36.48 -7.30 -5.43
C GLY A 242 -35.76 -7.36 -4.06
N SER A 243 -34.74 -6.54 -3.83
CA SER A 243 -34.17 -6.36 -2.49
C SER A 243 -35.20 -5.70 -1.54
N VAL A 244 -35.13 -6.05 -0.26
CA VAL A 244 -36.01 -5.49 0.77
C VAL A 244 -35.16 -5.02 1.93
N THR A 245 -35.28 -3.73 2.25
CA THR A 245 -34.67 -3.13 3.46
C THR A 245 -35.79 -2.72 4.42
N LYS A 246 -35.71 -3.19 5.65
CA LYS A 246 -36.61 -2.80 6.74
C LYS A 246 -35.80 -2.09 7.81
N THR A 247 -36.19 -0.85 8.12
CA THR A 247 -35.57 -0.03 9.15
C THR A 247 -36.59 0.29 10.24
N GLU A 248 -36.27 0.00 11.50
CA GLU A 248 -37.06 0.37 12.68
C GLU A 248 -36.25 1.38 13.53
N THR A 249 -36.75 2.58 13.70
CA THR A 249 -36.09 3.65 14.48
C THR A 249 -36.96 4.05 15.66
N LYS A 250 -36.37 4.08 16.86
CA LYS A 250 -36.98 4.57 18.09
C LYS A 250 -36.08 5.60 18.75
N THR A 251 -36.65 6.77 19.10
CA THR A 251 -35.92 7.83 19.79
C THR A 251 -36.59 8.11 21.15
N GLU A 252 -35.78 8.13 22.21
CA GLU A 252 -36.21 8.42 23.57
C GLU A 252 -35.33 9.52 24.18
N THR A 253 -35.90 10.34 25.05
CA THR A 253 -35.13 11.31 25.84
C THR A 253 -35.23 10.94 27.31
N LYS A 254 -34.12 10.61 27.94
CA LYS A 254 -34.03 10.29 29.37
C LYS A 254 -34.27 11.53 30.24
N PRO A 255 -34.65 11.38 31.54
CA PRO A 255 -34.88 12.50 32.43
C PRO A 255 -33.68 13.45 32.61
N ASP A 256 -32.47 12.96 32.46
CA ASP A 256 -31.23 13.75 32.50
C ASP A 256 -30.97 14.55 31.19
N GLY A 257 -31.85 14.36 30.20
CA GLY A 257 -31.76 14.98 28.87
C GLY A 257 -30.86 14.28 27.89
N THR A 258 -30.35 13.09 28.20
CA THR A 258 -29.66 12.20 27.26
C THR A 258 -30.65 11.74 26.20
N LYS A 259 -30.30 11.92 24.92
CA LYS A 259 -31.05 11.35 23.79
C LYS A 259 -30.55 9.95 23.52
N VAL A 260 -31.45 9.00 23.34
CA VAL A 260 -31.17 7.62 22.97
C VAL A 260 -31.91 7.32 21.68
N GLU A 261 -31.18 6.94 20.66
CA GLU A 261 -31.72 6.44 19.39
C GLU A 261 -31.36 4.96 19.24
N THR A 262 -32.35 4.16 18.91
CA THR A 262 -32.15 2.75 18.56
C THR A 262 -32.65 2.53 17.14
N LYS A 263 -31.78 2.04 16.27
CA LYS A 263 -32.05 1.73 14.87
C LYS A 263 -31.79 0.25 14.64
N ASN A 264 -32.82 -0.50 14.19
CA ASN A 264 -32.69 -1.86 13.72
C ASN A 264 -32.91 -1.88 12.22
N GLU A 265 -32.00 -2.49 11.48
CA GLU A 265 -32.07 -2.56 10.04
C GLU A 265 -31.88 -4.00 9.57
N THR A 266 -32.70 -4.42 8.62
CA THR A 266 -32.58 -5.73 7.99
C THR A 266 -32.67 -5.51 6.50
N GLU A 267 -31.61 -5.90 5.79
CA GLU A 267 -31.56 -5.92 4.33
C GLU A 267 -31.54 -7.37 3.86
N THR A 268 -32.37 -7.69 2.89
CA THR A 268 -32.40 -9.00 2.25
C THR A 268 -32.25 -8.79 0.75
N ASN A 269 -31.16 -9.28 0.20
CA ASN A 269 -30.87 -9.20 -1.22
C ASN A 269 -31.55 -10.31 -2.02
N LYS A 270 -31.74 -10.07 -3.32
CA LYS A 270 -32.36 -11.02 -4.25
C LYS A 270 -31.65 -12.39 -4.30
N ASP A 271 -30.33 -12.40 -4.07
CA ASP A 271 -29.51 -13.62 -4.07
C ASP A 271 -29.62 -14.44 -2.76
N GLY A 272 -30.39 -13.94 -1.78
CA GLY A 272 -30.59 -14.56 -0.47
C GLY A 272 -29.56 -14.14 0.57
N SER A 273 -28.60 -13.28 0.23
CA SER A 273 -27.71 -12.68 1.24
C SER A 273 -28.50 -11.71 2.13
N LYS A 274 -28.06 -11.58 3.40
CA LYS A 274 -28.78 -10.81 4.42
C LYS A 274 -27.82 -10.02 5.27
N VAL A 275 -28.18 -8.76 5.58
CA VAL A 275 -27.54 -7.91 6.57
C VAL A 275 -28.54 -7.57 7.64
N GLU A 276 -28.20 -7.78 8.89
CA GLU A 276 -28.99 -7.41 10.07
C GLU A 276 -28.12 -6.54 10.96
N SER A 277 -28.59 -5.33 11.30
CA SER A 277 -27.87 -4.45 12.22
C SER A 277 -28.78 -3.88 13.29
N GLU A 278 -28.23 -3.73 14.49
CA GLU A 278 -28.80 -2.99 15.60
C GLU A 278 -27.78 -1.93 16.02
N THR A 279 -28.18 -0.66 15.99
CA THR A 279 -27.35 0.47 16.42
C THR A 279 -28.08 1.20 17.54
N ARG A 280 -27.38 1.46 18.63
CA ARG A 280 -27.86 2.27 19.75
C ARG A 280 -26.90 3.41 20.01
N THR A 281 -27.40 4.63 19.83
CA THR A 281 -26.64 5.87 20.03
C THR A 281 -27.18 6.64 21.21
N GLU A 282 -26.33 6.92 22.19
CA GLU A 282 -26.66 7.79 23.34
C GLU A 282 -25.88 9.10 23.23
N THR A 283 -26.60 10.22 23.12
CA THR A 283 -26.02 11.57 23.07
C THR A 283 -26.34 12.30 24.36
N LYS A 284 -25.32 12.60 25.15
CA LYS A 284 -25.44 13.38 26.39
C LYS A 284 -25.51 14.89 26.11
N LYS A 285 -26.01 15.67 27.10
CA LYS A 285 -26.06 17.13 27.00
C LYS A 285 -24.72 17.81 26.83
N ASP A 286 -23.63 17.19 27.31
CA ASP A 286 -22.27 17.71 27.19
C ASP A 286 -21.64 17.45 25.82
N GLY A 287 -22.37 16.82 24.89
CA GLY A 287 -21.89 16.46 23.55
C GLY A 287 -21.19 15.11 23.48
N THR A 288 -21.04 14.38 24.58
CA THR A 288 -20.49 13.01 24.56
C THR A 288 -21.46 12.07 23.86
N VAL A 289 -20.98 11.31 22.88
CA VAL A 289 -21.73 10.29 22.16
C VAL A 289 -21.18 8.90 22.51
N THR A 290 -22.07 7.98 22.86
CA THR A 290 -21.72 6.55 22.98
C THR A 290 -22.54 5.78 21.97
N GLU A 291 -21.87 4.98 21.13
CA GLU A 291 -22.53 4.14 20.15
C GLU A 291 -22.19 2.67 20.41
N SER A 292 -23.20 1.82 20.38
CA SER A 292 -23.04 0.37 20.32
C SER A 292 -23.74 -0.15 19.08
N LYS A 293 -23.01 -0.91 18.25
CA LYS A 293 -23.54 -1.53 17.03
C LYS A 293 -23.28 -3.03 17.05
N THR A 294 -24.29 -3.79 16.68
CA THR A 294 -24.14 -5.21 16.32
C THR A 294 -24.60 -5.36 14.87
N GLU A 295 -23.78 -6.00 14.05
CA GLU A 295 -24.11 -6.26 12.65
C GLU A 295 -23.84 -7.73 12.34
N THR A 296 -24.77 -8.36 11.64
CA THR A 296 -24.62 -9.75 11.17
C THR A 296 -24.82 -9.78 9.66
N ILE A 297 -23.80 -10.21 8.95
CA ILE A 297 -23.83 -10.41 7.50
C ILE A 297 -23.85 -11.91 7.23
N THR A 298 -24.83 -12.36 6.45
CA THR A 298 -24.90 -13.75 5.95
C THR A 298 -24.80 -13.70 4.42
N SER A 299 -23.70 -14.18 3.88
CA SER A 299 -23.45 -14.23 2.44
C SER A 299 -24.18 -15.40 1.79
N LYS A 300 -24.38 -15.33 0.46
CA LYS A 300 -25.02 -16.39 -0.34
C LYS A 300 -24.39 -17.77 -0.19
N ASP A 301 -23.07 -17.83 -0.01
CA ASP A 301 -22.32 -19.07 0.19
C ASP A 301 -22.48 -19.67 1.61
N GLY A 302 -23.20 -19.00 2.51
CA GLY A 302 -23.40 -19.39 3.90
C GLY A 302 -22.31 -18.89 4.86
N THR A 303 -21.37 -18.07 4.39
CA THR A 303 -20.42 -17.37 5.28
C THR A 303 -21.18 -16.39 6.16
N LYS A 304 -20.90 -16.41 7.46
CA LYS A 304 -21.51 -15.51 8.44
C LYS A 304 -20.45 -14.69 9.14
N SER A 305 -20.62 -13.36 9.15
CA SER A 305 -19.80 -12.41 9.92
C SER A 305 -20.68 -11.68 10.94
N GLU A 306 -20.23 -11.60 12.18
CA GLU A 306 -20.86 -10.87 13.27
C GLU A 306 -19.88 -9.83 13.81
N THR A 307 -20.23 -8.55 13.65
CA THR A 307 -19.45 -7.41 14.13
C THR A 307 -20.15 -6.78 15.32
N LYS A 308 -19.40 -6.55 16.41
CA LYS A 308 -19.83 -5.79 17.57
C LYS A 308 -18.87 -4.63 17.79
N SER A 309 -19.38 -3.42 17.83
CA SER A 309 -18.60 -2.23 18.16
C SER A 309 -19.21 -1.48 19.33
N GLU A 310 -18.35 -0.98 20.19
CA GLU A 310 -18.69 -0.05 21.26
C GLU A 310 -17.70 1.10 21.19
N THR A 311 -18.19 2.31 20.88
CA THR A 311 -17.36 3.52 20.76
C THR A 311 -17.90 4.63 21.63
N LYS A 312 -17.01 5.47 22.11
CA LYS A 312 -17.31 6.67 22.86
C LYS A 312 -16.52 7.82 22.28
N THR A 313 -17.24 8.84 21.81
CA THR A 313 -16.65 10.11 21.36
C THR A 313 -16.90 11.15 22.44
N ASP A 314 -15.86 11.75 22.96
CA ASP A 314 -15.96 12.79 23.97
C ASP A 314 -16.41 14.13 23.37
N LYS A 315 -16.66 15.11 24.23
CA LYS A 315 -17.07 16.49 23.85
C LYS A 315 -16.06 17.23 22.96
N ASN A 316 -14.81 16.75 22.86
CA ASN A 316 -13.75 17.31 22.02
C ASN A 316 -13.63 16.58 20.69
N GLY A 317 -14.46 15.55 20.44
CA GLY A 317 -14.44 14.74 19.23
C GLY A 317 -13.42 13.59 19.25
N VAL A 318 -12.80 13.31 20.41
CA VAL A 318 -11.85 12.19 20.54
C VAL A 318 -12.61 10.89 20.74
N THR A 319 -12.38 9.91 19.87
CA THR A 319 -13.04 8.61 19.93
C THR A 319 -12.15 7.56 20.59
N SER A 320 -12.74 6.75 21.44
CA SER A 320 -12.16 5.53 22.01
C SER A 320 -13.19 4.41 21.94
N GLY A 321 -12.73 3.17 21.84
CA GLY A 321 -13.66 2.05 21.76
C GLY A 321 -13.03 0.76 21.32
N LYS A 322 -13.91 -0.20 21.04
CA LYS A 322 -13.50 -1.53 20.58
C LYS A 322 -14.48 -2.07 19.57
N GLU A 323 -13.96 -2.63 18.51
CA GLU A 323 -14.73 -3.39 17.53
C GLU A 323 -14.24 -4.85 17.49
N THR A 324 -15.17 -5.79 17.36
CA THR A 324 -14.84 -7.21 17.25
C THR A 324 -15.69 -7.83 16.16
N THR A 325 -15.05 -8.35 15.12
CA THR A 325 -15.70 -9.11 14.05
C THR A 325 -15.36 -10.59 14.18
N LYS A 326 -16.38 -11.46 14.16
CA LYS A 326 -16.25 -12.91 14.10
C LYS A 326 -16.80 -13.41 12.79
N THR A 327 -15.99 -14.13 12.03
CA THR A 327 -16.37 -14.73 10.75
C THR A 327 -16.35 -16.23 10.83
N THR A 328 -17.38 -16.88 10.30
CA THR A 328 -17.45 -18.33 10.10
C THR A 328 -17.76 -18.58 8.63
N MET A 329 -16.82 -19.17 7.92
CA MET A 329 -16.98 -19.53 6.51
C MET A 329 -17.74 -20.84 6.35
N ALA A 330 -18.40 -21.04 5.21
CA ALA A 330 -19.12 -22.27 4.89
C ALA A 330 -18.25 -23.55 4.91
N ASN A 331 -16.93 -23.40 4.68
CA ASN A 331 -15.96 -24.49 4.77
C ASN A 331 -15.52 -24.84 6.21
N GLY A 332 -16.06 -24.14 7.22
CA GLY A 332 -15.75 -24.33 8.64
C GLY A 332 -14.52 -23.58 9.15
N SER A 333 -13.87 -22.75 8.34
CA SER A 333 -12.83 -21.84 8.81
C SER A 333 -13.44 -20.73 9.66
N THR A 334 -12.74 -20.30 10.72
CA THR A 334 -13.23 -19.24 11.63
C THR A 334 -12.18 -18.15 11.82
N GLY A 335 -12.63 -16.91 11.87
CA GLY A 335 -11.79 -15.74 12.10
C GLY A 335 -12.34 -14.84 13.20
N MET A 336 -11.43 -14.10 13.81
CA MET A 336 -11.76 -13.03 14.74
C MET A 336 -10.83 -11.85 14.51
N THR A 337 -11.40 -10.68 14.30
CA THR A 337 -10.65 -9.41 14.19
C THR A 337 -11.07 -8.51 15.36
N VAL A 338 -10.11 -7.93 16.05
CA VAL A 338 -10.32 -7.00 17.16
C VAL A 338 -9.59 -5.70 16.85
N THR A 339 -10.33 -4.61 16.74
CA THR A 339 -9.79 -3.26 16.60
C THR A 339 -10.04 -2.48 17.89
N THR A 340 -9.00 -1.99 18.52
CA THR A 340 -9.07 -1.10 19.69
C THR A 340 -8.75 0.31 19.23
N ILE A 341 -9.58 1.27 19.62
CA ILE A 341 -9.41 2.69 19.32
C ILE A 341 -9.09 3.39 20.63
N GLU A 342 -7.92 4.02 20.73
CA GLU A 342 -7.50 4.80 21.89
C GLU A 342 -7.04 6.18 21.42
N ASN A 343 -7.71 7.23 21.92
CA ASN A 343 -7.40 8.62 21.56
C ASN A 343 -7.42 8.91 20.05
N GLY A 344 -8.27 8.19 19.30
CA GLY A 344 -8.39 8.33 17.85
C GLY A 344 -7.40 7.46 17.04
N GLU A 345 -6.47 6.75 17.69
CA GLU A 345 -5.59 5.81 17.04
C GLU A 345 -6.16 4.38 17.08
N SER A 346 -6.08 3.66 15.96
CA SER A 346 -6.61 2.30 15.82
C SER A 346 -5.46 1.28 15.84
N LYS A 347 -5.67 0.19 16.58
CA LYS A 347 -4.79 -0.98 16.56
C LYS A 347 -5.61 -2.24 16.32
N THR A 348 -5.29 -2.97 15.26
CA THR A 348 -6.02 -4.17 14.84
C THR A 348 -5.19 -5.43 15.03
N ALA A 349 -5.81 -6.45 15.64
CA ALA A 349 -5.28 -7.80 15.73
C ALA A 349 -6.32 -8.79 15.21
N ALA A 350 -5.91 -9.72 14.36
CA ALA A 350 -6.77 -10.74 13.79
C ALA A 350 -6.21 -12.15 14.01
N GLU A 351 -7.09 -13.11 14.22
CA GLU A 351 -6.77 -14.53 14.33
C GLU A 351 -7.62 -15.32 13.33
N ALA A 352 -6.97 -16.03 12.43
CA ALA A 352 -7.59 -16.84 11.40
C ALA A 352 -7.28 -18.33 11.65
N LYS A 353 -8.31 -19.15 11.87
CA LYS A 353 -8.21 -20.60 12.00
C LYS A 353 -8.77 -21.24 10.74
N VAL A 354 -7.88 -21.78 9.95
CA VAL A 354 -8.24 -22.44 8.69
C VAL A 354 -8.65 -23.90 8.95
N SER A 355 -9.75 -24.34 8.36
CA SER A 355 -10.23 -25.72 8.48
C SER A 355 -9.46 -26.68 7.56
N SER A 356 -9.43 -27.97 7.91
CA SER A 356 -8.85 -29.01 7.04
C SER A 356 -9.53 -29.07 5.69
N LYS A 357 -10.86 -28.91 5.67
CA LYS A 357 -11.65 -28.88 4.43
C LYS A 357 -11.21 -27.72 3.51
N ALA A 358 -10.99 -26.53 4.05
CA ALA A 358 -10.53 -25.38 3.27
C ALA A 358 -9.17 -25.64 2.62
N VAL A 359 -8.24 -26.27 3.35
CA VAL A 359 -6.91 -26.65 2.82
C VAL A 359 -7.02 -27.70 1.72
N GLU A 360 -7.85 -28.72 1.91
CA GLU A 360 -8.06 -29.79 0.92
C GLU A 360 -8.68 -29.24 -0.37
N ASP A 361 -9.73 -28.41 -0.24
CA ASP A 361 -10.41 -27.79 -1.38
C ASP A 361 -9.44 -26.89 -2.16
N ALA A 362 -8.64 -26.05 -1.48
CA ALA A 362 -7.67 -25.18 -2.12
C ALA A 362 -6.55 -25.97 -2.83
N LYS A 363 -6.01 -27.00 -2.19
CA LYS A 363 -5.00 -27.87 -2.82
C LYS A 363 -5.53 -28.59 -4.06
N LYS A 364 -6.77 -29.04 -4.03
CA LYS A 364 -7.42 -29.68 -5.17
C LYS A 364 -7.59 -28.73 -6.35
N ASN A 365 -7.88 -27.47 -6.08
CA ASN A 365 -8.11 -26.45 -7.10
C ASN A 365 -6.80 -25.74 -7.54
N GLY A 366 -5.68 -25.95 -6.83
CA GLY A 366 -4.44 -25.22 -7.07
C GLY A 366 -4.47 -23.74 -6.60
N GLU A 367 -5.40 -23.40 -5.72
CA GLU A 367 -5.67 -22.05 -5.22
C GLU A 367 -5.01 -21.82 -3.85
N ALA A 368 -4.98 -20.55 -3.41
CA ALA A 368 -4.64 -20.21 -2.03
C ALA A 368 -5.85 -20.39 -1.12
N VAL A 369 -5.62 -20.77 0.13
CA VAL A 369 -6.67 -20.81 1.15
C VAL A 369 -7.00 -19.41 1.60
N LYS A 370 -8.26 -18.99 1.51
CA LYS A 370 -8.70 -17.68 1.98
C LYS A 370 -8.81 -17.67 3.51
N ALA A 371 -8.10 -16.75 4.17
CA ALA A 371 -8.19 -16.55 5.61
C ALA A 371 -9.55 -15.90 5.97
N PRO A 372 -10.23 -16.36 7.04
CA PRO A 372 -11.55 -15.85 7.44
C PRO A 372 -11.46 -14.54 8.24
N VAL A 373 -10.61 -13.63 7.85
CA VAL A 373 -10.40 -12.29 8.43
C VAL A 373 -10.19 -11.28 7.32
N GLU A 374 -10.49 -10.01 7.60
CA GLU A 374 -10.19 -8.90 6.71
C GLU A 374 -9.53 -7.80 7.51
N VAL A 375 -8.51 -7.15 6.94
CA VAL A 375 -7.76 -6.06 7.57
C VAL A 375 -7.42 -4.97 6.54
N GLU A 376 -6.99 -3.80 7.02
CA GLU A 376 -6.46 -2.72 6.19
C GLU A 376 -4.95 -2.58 6.42
N ALA A 377 -4.17 -2.51 5.36
CA ALA A 377 -2.74 -2.26 5.46
C ALA A 377 -2.47 -0.84 5.98
N SER A 378 -1.44 -0.69 6.82
CA SER A 378 -0.99 0.61 7.31
C SER A 378 0.43 0.92 6.83
N ARG A 379 0.70 2.17 6.49
CA ARG A 379 2.07 2.65 6.22
C ARG A 379 2.93 2.73 7.49
N ASN A 380 2.29 2.87 8.65
CA ASN A 380 2.97 2.87 9.93
C ASN A 380 3.03 1.44 10.49
N SER A 381 4.23 0.86 10.53
CA SER A 381 4.45 -0.49 11.07
C SER A 381 3.97 -0.66 12.52
N ASN A 382 3.95 0.42 13.33
CA ASN A 382 3.50 0.34 14.72
C ASN A 382 1.97 0.20 14.84
N THR A 383 1.21 0.74 13.88
CA THR A 383 -0.26 0.64 13.81
C THR A 383 -0.73 -0.41 12.82
N ALA A 384 0.20 -1.06 12.10
CA ALA A 384 -0.14 -2.10 11.13
C ALA A 384 -0.86 -3.27 11.80
N PRO A 385 -1.94 -3.79 11.18
CA PRO A 385 -2.68 -4.91 11.73
C PRO A 385 -1.80 -6.15 11.82
N THR A 386 -1.94 -6.86 12.94
CA THR A 386 -1.29 -8.15 13.16
C THR A 386 -2.29 -9.26 12.88
N VAL A 387 -1.94 -10.20 12.00
CA VAL A 387 -2.76 -11.34 11.63
C VAL A 387 -2.05 -12.63 12.01
N LYS A 388 -2.64 -13.41 12.90
CA LYS A 388 -2.19 -14.76 13.24
C LYS A 388 -2.98 -15.76 12.40
N VAL A 389 -2.31 -16.51 11.56
CA VAL A 389 -2.88 -17.60 10.76
C VAL A 389 -2.53 -18.94 11.38
N GLU A 390 -3.52 -19.75 11.67
CA GLU A 390 -3.38 -21.12 12.17
C GLU A 390 -3.87 -22.12 11.12
N LEU A 391 -3.01 -23.05 10.73
CA LEU A 391 -3.34 -24.16 9.84
C LEU A 391 -3.52 -25.47 10.63
N PRO A 392 -4.29 -26.44 10.12
CA PRO A 392 -4.38 -27.78 10.70
C PRO A 392 -3.00 -28.45 10.80
N LYS A 393 -2.78 -29.21 11.85
CA LYS A 393 -1.51 -29.94 12.07
C LYS A 393 -1.20 -30.86 10.89
N GLY A 394 0.07 -30.87 10.46
CA GLY A 394 0.55 -31.74 9.39
C GLY A 394 0.20 -31.28 7.97
N THR A 395 -0.31 -30.07 7.80
CA THR A 395 -0.70 -29.53 6.49
C THR A 395 0.50 -29.28 5.55
N GLY A 396 1.70 -29.03 6.10
CA GLY A 396 2.89 -28.62 5.36
C GLY A 396 2.79 -27.19 4.80
N GLU A 397 3.64 -26.87 3.83
CA GLU A 397 3.60 -25.58 3.15
C GLU A 397 2.27 -25.38 2.43
N THR A 398 1.64 -24.25 2.71
CA THR A 398 0.30 -23.91 2.19
C THR A 398 0.26 -22.44 1.80
N LYS A 399 -0.23 -22.18 0.59
CA LYS A 399 -0.54 -20.80 0.15
C LYS A 399 -1.79 -20.32 0.86
N VAL A 400 -1.68 -19.18 1.55
CA VAL A 400 -2.79 -18.52 2.24
C VAL A 400 -2.96 -17.13 1.66
N GLU A 401 -4.19 -16.73 1.44
CA GLU A 401 -4.57 -15.36 1.06
C GLU A 401 -5.26 -14.71 2.25
N ILE A 402 -4.70 -13.61 2.72
CA ILE A 402 -5.28 -12.75 3.76
C ILE A 402 -6.01 -11.61 3.07
N PRO A 403 -7.34 -11.49 3.21
CA PRO A 403 -8.10 -10.36 2.69
C PRO A 403 -7.59 -9.02 3.24
N VAL A 404 -7.32 -8.07 2.32
CA VAL A 404 -6.84 -6.71 2.64
C VAL A 404 -7.57 -5.73 1.74
N SER A 405 -8.48 -4.94 2.30
CA SER A 405 -9.39 -4.07 1.54
C SER A 405 -8.70 -2.91 0.79
N ASN A 406 -7.52 -2.50 1.24
CA ASN A 406 -6.73 -1.41 0.65
C ASN A 406 -5.36 -1.87 0.12
N ALA A 407 -5.25 -3.13 -0.35
CA ALA A 407 -3.99 -3.66 -0.85
C ALA A 407 -3.46 -2.88 -2.05
N THR A 408 -2.17 -2.52 -1.99
CA THR A 408 -1.43 -1.84 -3.06
C THR A 408 -0.30 -2.74 -3.56
N PRO A 409 0.35 -2.45 -4.68
CA PRO A 409 1.56 -3.16 -5.07
C PRO A 409 2.67 -3.16 -4.00
N GLY A 410 2.72 -2.12 -3.17
CA GLY A 410 3.67 -1.99 -2.06
C GLY A 410 3.25 -2.68 -0.77
N THR A 411 2.06 -3.28 -0.70
CA THR A 411 1.63 -4.05 0.46
C THR A 411 2.47 -5.31 0.61
N VAL A 412 2.98 -5.53 1.81
CA VAL A 412 3.82 -6.68 2.19
C VAL A 412 3.30 -7.33 3.47
N ALA A 413 3.52 -8.63 3.60
CA ALA A 413 3.45 -9.31 4.88
C ALA A 413 4.83 -9.24 5.56
N VAL A 414 4.86 -8.86 6.83
CA VAL A 414 6.04 -8.84 7.68
C VAL A 414 5.87 -9.93 8.73
N LEU A 415 6.70 -10.97 8.67
CA LEU A 415 6.68 -12.07 9.63
C LEU A 415 7.13 -11.55 11.00
N VAL A 416 6.37 -11.89 12.04
CA VAL A 416 6.72 -11.58 13.42
C VAL A 416 7.17 -12.87 14.10
N HIS A 417 8.43 -12.94 14.45
CA HIS A 417 9.01 -14.10 15.13
C HIS A 417 8.63 -14.13 16.62
N PRO A 418 8.72 -15.30 17.29
CA PRO A 418 8.40 -15.42 18.72
C PRO A 418 9.26 -14.54 19.65
N ASP A 419 10.46 -14.16 19.22
CA ASP A 419 11.36 -13.26 19.94
C ASP A 419 11.04 -11.76 19.71
N GLY A 420 10.04 -11.49 18.86
CA GLY A 420 9.60 -10.13 18.50
C GLY A 420 10.37 -9.51 17.33
N THR A 421 11.33 -10.20 16.73
CA THR A 421 11.99 -9.73 15.51
C THR A 421 11.04 -9.79 14.31
N GLU A 422 11.25 -8.90 13.34
CA GLU A 422 10.38 -8.74 12.18
C GLU A 422 11.17 -8.95 10.88
N GLU A 423 10.58 -9.65 9.92
CA GLU A 423 11.16 -9.92 8.61
C GLU A 423 10.14 -9.75 7.50
N ILE A 424 10.50 -9.02 6.42
CA ILE A 424 9.64 -8.88 5.25
C ILE A 424 9.56 -10.21 4.51
N VAL A 425 8.35 -10.75 4.35
CA VAL A 425 8.09 -11.92 3.52
C VAL A 425 8.17 -11.50 2.05
N LYS A 426 9.34 -11.64 1.43
CA LYS A 426 9.61 -11.20 0.05
C LYS A 426 8.66 -11.81 -0.97
N ASN A 427 8.22 -13.05 -0.73
CA ASN A 427 7.27 -13.77 -1.58
C ASN A 427 5.79 -13.57 -1.17
N SER A 428 5.49 -12.52 -0.39
CA SER A 428 4.11 -12.08 -0.15
C SER A 428 3.62 -11.29 -1.36
N ILE A 429 2.54 -11.73 -2.01
CA ILE A 429 2.08 -11.21 -3.30
C ILE A 429 0.72 -10.52 -3.13
N PRO A 430 0.59 -9.21 -3.40
CA PRO A 430 -0.71 -8.55 -3.46
C PRO A 430 -1.55 -9.15 -4.58
N THR A 431 -2.80 -9.43 -4.27
CA THR A 431 -3.84 -9.90 -5.17
C THR A 431 -4.96 -8.85 -5.26
N GLU A 432 -5.99 -9.11 -6.03
CA GLU A 432 -7.18 -8.26 -6.08
C GLU A 432 -7.93 -8.26 -4.73
N ASP A 433 -7.95 -9.41 -4.05
CA ASP A 433 -8.68 -9.61 -2.79
C ASP A 433 -7.83 -9.35 -1.53
N GLY A 434 -6.50 -9.22 -1.64
CA GLY A 434 -5.65 -9.05 -0.46
C GLY A 434 -4.17 -9.36 -0.68
N ILE A 435 -3.57 -10.17 0.19
CA ILE A 435 -2.16 -10.56 0.11
C ILE A 435 -2.00 -12.08 0.26
N ARG A 436 -1.31 -12.70 -0.68
CA ARG A 436 -1.00 -14.13 -0.70
C ARG A 436 0.42 -14.38 -0.22
N LEU A 437 0.59 -15.36 0.67
CA LEU A 437 1.89 -15.83 1.16
C LEU A 437 1.87 -17.34 1.40
N THR A 438 3.04 -17.95 1.49
CA THR A 438 3.18 -19.38 1.87
C THR A 438 3.57 -19.48 3.33
N VAL A 439 2.85 -20.31 4.08
CA VAL A 439 3.11 -20.57 5.50
C VAL A 439 3.19 -22.07 5.77
N ASN A 440 3.93 -22.46 6.81
CA ASN A 440 4.08 -23.84 7.24
C ASN A 440 3.56 -23.99 8.68
N GLY A 441 2.40 -24.64 8.83
CA GLY A 441 1.73 -24.85 10.13
C GLY A 441 1.05 -23.61 10.72
N GLY A 442 1.41 -22.41 10.28
CA GLY A 442 0.86 -21.13 10.71
C GLY A 442 1.93 -20.05 10.77
N ALA A 443 1.50 -18.77 10.86
CA ALA A 443 2.38 -17.63 10.98
C ALA A 443 1.66 -16.46 11.67
N THR A 444 2.42 -15.59 12.30
CA THR A 444 1.96 -14.26 12.71
C THR A 444 2.62 -13.22 11.82
N VAL A 445 1.83 -12.41 11.14
CA VAL A 445 2.32 -11.39 10.21
C VAL A 445 1.68 -10.04 10.50
N LYS A 446 2.43 -8.97 10.27
CA LYS A 446 1.87 -7.61 10.11
C LYS A 446 1.59 -7.35 8.64
N ILE A 447 0.54 -6.61 8.35
CA ILE A 447 0.19 -6.20 6.98
C ILE A 447 0.54 -4.71 6.83
N VAL A 448 1.60 -4.45 6.08
CA VAL A 448 2.20 -3.11 5.95
C VAL A 448 2.14 -2.65 4.49
N ASP A 449 1.69 -1.44 4.24
CA ASP A 449 1.97 -0.76 2.98
C ASP A 449 3.37 -0.13 3.06
N ASN A 450 4.36 -0.84 2.56
CA ASN A 450 5.78 -0.44 2.54
C ASN A 450 6.16 0.26 1.24
N SER A 451 5.20 0.88 0.54
CA SER A 451 5.44 1.66 -0.67
C SER A 451 6.46 2.77 -0.41
N LYS A 452 7.31 3.03 -1.41
CA LYS A 452 8.32 4.09 -1.37
C LYS A 452 7.88 5.27 -2.22
N ASP A 453 8.08 6.49 -1.73
CA ASP A 453 7.62 7.71 -2.40
C ASP A 453 8.74 8.29 -3.30
N PHE A 454 9.09 7.55 -4.38
CA PHE A 454 10.04 8.05 -5.36
C PHE A 454 9.41 9.11 -6.26
N ILE A 455 10.01 10.30 -6.29
CA ILE A 455 9.50 11.45 -7.06
C ILE A 455 9.53 11.18 -8.57
N ASP A 456 10.57 10.48 -9.04
CA ASP A 456 10.82 10.18 -10.45
C ASP A 456 10.02 8.98 -10.99
N THR A 457 9.08 8.45 -10.20
CA THR A 457 8.24 7.31 -10.62
C THR A 457 6.74 7.59 -10.57
N GLN A 458 6.31 8.77 -10.13
CA GLN A 458 4.88 9.05 -9.88
C GLN A 458 3.99 8.82 -11.10
N ASP A 459 4.43 9.31 -12.27
CA ASP A 459 3.73 9.14 -13.55
C ASP A 459 4.39 8.09 -14.47
N HIS A 460 5.31 7.28 -13.92
CA HIS A 460 6.06 6.32 -14.72
C HIS A 460 5.25 5.04 -14.92
N TRP A 461 5.22 4.48 -16.15
CA TRP A 461 4.49 3.27 -16.52
C TRP A 461 4.78 2.06 -15.62
N ALA A 462 5.96 1.99 -15.02
CA ALA A 462 6.38 0.88 -14.15
C ALA A 462 6.16 1.18 -12.66
N LYS A 463 5.47 2.26 -12.27
CA LYS A 463 5.29 2.64 -10.86
C LYS A 463 4.85 1.47 -9.99
N GLY A 464 3.80 0.76 -10.36
CA GLY A 464 3.31 -0.38 -9.58
C GLY A 464 4.32 -1.53 -9.45
N ALA A 465 5.15 -1.78 -10.49
CA ALA A 465 6.21 -2.77 -10.42
C ALA A 465 7.39 -2.30 -9.55
N ILE A 466 7.70 -1.01 -9.59
CA ILE A 466 8.74 -0.39 -8.76
C ILE A 466 8.32 -0.42 -7.28
N ASP A 467 7.07 -0.04 -6.97
CA ASP A 467 6.50 -0.12 -5.62
C ASP A 467 6.56 -1.57 -5.10
N PHE A 468 6.22 -2.54 -5.95
CA PHE A 468 6.26 -3.96 -5.60
C PHE A 468 7.67 -4.44 -5.21
N VAL A 469 8.68 -4.18 -6.05
CA VAL A 469 10.04 -4.69 -5.80
C VAL A 469 10.77 -3.91 -4.70
N SER A 470 10.50 -2.61 -4.56
CA SER A 470 11.14 -1.78 -3.53
C SER A 470 10.54 -2.02 -2.14
N ALA A 471 9.23 -2.21 -2.04
CA ALA A 471 8.59 -2.57 -0.78
C ALA A 471 9.12 -3.88 -0.18
N ARG A 472 9.58 -4.80 -1.02
CA ARG A 472 10.18 -6.10 -0.64
C ARG A 472 11.69 -6.07 -0.46
N GLY A 473 12.32 -4.90 -0.61
CA GLY A 473 13.77 -4.75 -0.51
C GLY A 473 14.55 -5.48 -1.63
N LEU A 474 13.89 -5.87 -2.72
CA LEU A 474 14.55 -6.55 -3.84
C LEU A 474 15.38 -5.58 -4.67
N VAL A 475 14.81 -4.41 -4.99
CA VAL A 475 15.49 -3.33 -5.74
C VAL A 475 15.26 -2.03 -5.00
N ASN A 476 16.29 -1.49 -4.41
CA ASN A 476 16.21 -0.22 -3.68
C ASN A 476 16.26 0.99 -4.63
N GLY A 477 15.84 2.16 -4.15
CA GLY A 477 16.09 3.43 -4.82
C GLY A 477 17.60 3.70 -4.97
N MET A 478 17.95 4.63 -5.84
CA MET A 478 19.31 5.20 -5.89
C MET A 478 19.53 6.18 -4.74
N THR A 479 18.43 6.83 -4.31
CA THR A 479 18.33 7.64 -3.10
C THR A 479 16.98 7.35 -2.43
N ALA A 480 16.69 7.94 -1.29
CA ALA A 480 15.38 7.82 -0.63
C ALA A 480 14.22 8.31 -1.51
N THR A 481 14.45 9.30 -2.36
CA THR A 481 13.43 9.96 -3.17
C THR A 481 13.55 9.70 -4.68
N SER A 482 14.59 9.00 -5.14
CA SER A 482 14.81 8.71 -6.56
C SER A 482 15.09 7.23 -6.79
N TYR A 483 14.35 6.63 -7.71
CA TYR A 483 14.54 5.26 -8.17
C TYR A 483 15.47 5.17 -9.39
N ALA A 484 15.55 6.24 -10.20
CA ALA A 484 16.22 6.30 -11.50
C ALA A 484 15.72 5.22 -12.49
N PRO A 485 14.43 5.20 -12.85
CA PRO A 485 13.78 4.11 -13.58
C PRO A 485 14.40 3.85 -14.98
N ASN A 486 14.94 4.89 -15.60
CA ASN A 486 15.51 4.83 -16.95
C ASN A 486 17.00 4.45 -17.00
N ASN A 487 17.68 4.37 -15.85
CA ASN A 487 19.07 3.94 -15.80
C ASN A 487 19.22 2.45 -16.15
N SER A 488 20.30 2.07 -16.79
CA SER A 488 20.63 0.68 -17.08
C SER A 488 21.01 -0.08 -15.81
N THR A 489 20.76 -1.40 -15.81
CA THR A 489 21.13 -2.31 -14.72
C THR A 489 22.33 -3.16 -15.14
N THR A 490 23.29 -3.38 -14.24
CA THR A 490 24.44 -4.25 -14.49
C THR A 490 24.13 -5.72 -14.17
N ARG A 491 24.99 -6.63 -14.68
CA ARG A 491 24.91 -8.06 -14.37
C ARG A 491 25.03 -8.33 -12.86
N ALA A 492 25.98 -7.66 -12.20
CA ALA A 492 26.17 -7.77 -10.75
C ALA A 492 24.95 -7.33 -9.95
N GLN A 493 24.29 -6.24 -10.35
CA GLN A 493 23.04 -5.79 -9.73
C GLN A 493 21.94 -6.85 -9.88
N LEU A 494 21.78 -7.44 -11.07
CA LEU A 494 20.77 -8.49 -11.26
C LEU A 494 21.08 -9.75 -10.42
N TRP A 495 22.34 -10.19 -10.32
CA TRP A 495 22.68 -11.30 -9.42
C TRP A 495 22.30 -11.01 -7.98
N THR A 496 22.60 -9.80 -7.51
CA THR A 496 22.26 -9.38 -6.14
C THR A 496 20.76 -9.36 -5.91
N ILE A 497 19.97 -8.89 -6.89
CA ILE A 497 18.51 -8.87 -6.82
C ILE A 497 17.94 -10.30 -6.73
N LEU A 498 18.39 -11.19 -7.62
CA LEU A 498 17.93 -12.59 -7.63
C LEU A 498 18.38 -13.35 -6.37
N ALA A 499 19.56 -13.07 -5.87
CA ALA A 499 20.05 -13.64 -4.61
C ALA A 499 19.21 -13.17 -3.40
N ARG A 500 18.87 -11.88 -3.33
CA ARG A 500 17.94 -11.34 -2.31
C ARG A 500 16.55 -11.97 -2.37
N GLN A 501 16.03 -12.17 -3.58
CA GLN A 501 14.73 -12.82 -3.79
C GLN A 501 14.72 -14.27 -3.26
N ASN A 502 15.87 -14.94 -3.28
CA ASN A 502 16.05 -16.32 -2.82
C ASN A 502 16.67 -16.43 -1.42
N ASP A 503 16.62 -15.36 -0.63
CA ASP A 503 17.12 -15.28 0.75
C ASP A 503 18.57 -15.80 0.91
N ALA A 504 19.40 -15.59 -0.13
CA ALA A 504 20.82 -15.96 -0.09
C ALA A 504 21.56 -15.04 0.89
N ASP A 505 22.50 -15.61 1.64
CA ASP A 505 23.40 -14.83 2.48
C ASP A 505 24.36 -14.01 1.61
N LEU A 506 24.24 -12.70 1.71
CA LEU A 506 25.06 -11.72 1.00
C LEU A 506 26.04 -10.98 1.92
N THR A 507 26.20 -11.44 3.17
CA THR A 507 27.11 -10.83 4.13
C THR A 507 28.56 -11.18 3.82
N GLY A 508 29.48 -10.22 4.00
CA GLY A 508 30.91 -10.39 3.69
C GLY A 508 31.22 -10.35 2.19
N GLY A 509 32.45 -10.77 1.83
CA GLY A 509 32.97 -10.73 0.47
C GLY A 509 33.92 -9.54 0.23
N ALA A 510 34.85 -9.68 -0.72
CA ALA A 510 35.81 -8.64 -1.08
C ALA A 510 35.19 -7.51 -1.92
N THR A 511 34.04 -7.78 -2.55
CA THR A 511 33.24 -6.79 -3.27
C THR A 511 31.77 -6.91 -2.89
N TRP A 512 31.00 -5.83 -3.05
CA TRP A 512 29.57 -5.80 -2.73
C TRP A 512 28.71 -6.85 -3.48
N PHE A 513 29.22 -7.39 -4.59
CA PHE A 513 28.51 -8.37 -5.43
C PHE A 513 29.11 -9.78 -5.36
N GLU A 514 30.22 -10.01 -4.68
CA GLU A 514 30.95 -11.29 -4.75
C GLU A 514 30.10 -12.48 -4.30
N ASN A 515 29.40 -12.35 -3.18
CA ASN A 515 28.55 -13.42 -2.66
C ASN A 515 27.37 -13.69 -3.61
N ALA A 516 26.77 -12.64 -4.18
CA ALA A 516 25.73 -12.78 -5.20
C ALA A 516 26.27 -13.42 -6.50
N GLN A 517 27.47 -13.06 -6.93
CA GLN A 517 28.15 -13.66 -8.07
C GLN A 517 28.40 -15.16 -7.85
N ASN A 518 28.93 -15.52 -6.68
CA ASN A 518 29.21 -16.91 -6.30
C ASN A 518 27.90 -17.72 -6.19
N TRP A 519 26.86 -17.14 -5.58
CA TRP A 519 25.54 -17.74 -5.54
C TRP A 519 24.98 -17.98 -6.94
N ALA A 520 25.04 -17.00 -7.84
CA ALA A 520 24.54 -17.12 -9.20
C ALA A 520 25.30 -18.19 -10.01
N LYS A 521 26.62 -18.32 -9.81
CA LYS A 521 27.45 -19.40 -10.39
C LYS A 521 27.04 -20.76 -9.87
N THR A 522 26.97 -20.92 -8.55
CA THR A 522 26.63 -22.18 -7.87
C THR A 522 25.24 -22.69 -8.27
N LYS A 523 24.28 -21.77 -8.43
CA LYS A 523 22.91 -22.09 -8.87
C LYS A 523 22.78 -22.26 -10.38
N GLY A 524 23.86 -22.10 -11.17
CA GLY A 524 23.81 -22.19 -12.62
C GLY A 524 23.03 -21.07 -13.31
N ILE A 525 22.75 -19.98 -12.60
CA ILE A 525 21.99 -18.84 -13.11
C ILE A 525 22.84 -18.02 -14.09
N SER A 526 24.11 -17.81 -13.75
CA SER A 526 25.07 -17.02 -14.54
C SER A 526 26.46 -17.64 -14.50
N ASP A 527 27.29 -17.31 -15.50
CA ASP A 527 28.72 -17.60 -15.53
C ASP A 527 29.56 -16.74 -14.57
N GLY A 528 28.95 -15.67 -14.03
CA GLY A 528 29.61 -14.67 -13.17
C GLY A 528 30.58 -13.75 -13.93
N ALA A 529 30.65 -13.79 -15.27
CA ALA A 529 31.53 -12.92 -16.02
C ALA A 529 30.98 -11.49 -16.17
N ASN A 530 31.89 -10.53 -16.37
CA ASN A 530 31.58 -9.13 -16.70
C ASN A 530 30.57 -8.46 -15.73
N PRO A 531 30.85 -8.36 -14.41
CA PRO A 531 29.90 -7.87 -13.40
C PRO A 531 29.36 -6.46 -13.71
N ASN A 532 30.18 -5.59 -14.25
CA ASN A 532 29.84 -4.18 -14.53
C ASN A 532 29.19 -3.98 -15.92
N ALA A 533 29.10 -5.02 -16.75
CA ALA A 533 28.42 -4.90 -18.03
C ALA A 533 26.91 -4.72 -17.85
N ALA A 534 26.31 -3.83 -18.64
CA ALA A 534 24.87 -3.68 -18.67
C ALA A 534 24.19 -4.99 -19.10
N ILE A 535 23.09 -5.36 -18.42
CA ILE A 535 22.31 -6.55 -18.74
C ILE A 535 21.40 -6.27 -19.94
N ASN A 536 21.35 -7.17 -20.90
CA ASN A 536 20.38 -7.10 -21.99
C ASN A 536 19.13 -7.97 -21.72
N ARG A 537 18.09 -7.79 -22.54
CA ARG A 537 16.80 -8.47 -22.36
C ARG A 537 16.91 -9.99 -22.45
N ALA A 538 17.72 -10.52 -23.39
CA ALA A 538 17.95 -11.97 -23.50
C ALA A 538 18.61 -12.54 -22.24
N GLN A 539 19.62 -11.86 -21.71
CA GLN A 539 20.28 -12.25 -20.47
C GLN A 539 19.35 -12.17 -19.27
N MET A 540 18.53 -11.11 -19.20
CA MET A 540 17.55 -10.92 -18.11
C MET A 540 16.57 -12.09 -18.03
N VAL A 541 15.87 -12.40 -19.12
CA VAL A 541 14.89 -13.51 -19.11
C VAL A 541 15.56 -14.85 -18.91
N THR A 542 16.79 -15.05 -19.42
CA THR A 542 17.55 -16.30 -19.22
C THR A 542 17.92 -16.51 -17.76
N MET A 543 18.34 -15.46 -17.05
CA MET A 543 18.68 -15.56 -15.63
C MET A 543 17.42 -15.78 -14.78
N LEU A 544 16.29 -15.13 -15.09
CA LEU A 544 15.00 -15.40 -14.44
C LEU A 544 14.54 -16.86 -14.65
N TRP A 545 14.57 -17.34 -15.89
CA TRP A 545 14.20 -18.70 -16.25
C TRP A 545 15.06 -19.74 -15.51
N ARG A 546 16.40 -19.51 -15.44
CA ARG A 546 17.32 -20.37 -14.70
C ARG A 546 17.05 -20.33 -13.19
N ALA A 547 16.74 -19.15 -12.64
CA ALA A 547 16.38 -19.01 -11.23
C ALA A 547 15.07 -19.73 -10.90
N ALA A 548 14.15 -19.83 -11.87
CA ALA A 548 12.90 -20.57 -11.76
C ALA A 548 13.07 -22.10 -11.94
N GLY A 549 14.31 -22.62 -12.11
CA GLY A 549 14.58 -24.05 -12.29
C GLY A 549 14.48 -24.53 -13.74
N GLN A 550 14.54 -23.64 -14.70
CA GLN A 550 14.54 -23.94 -16.14
C GLN A 550 13.29 -24.71 -16.61
N PRO A 551 12.07 -24.27 -16.26
CA PRO A 551 10.85 -24.95 -16.67
C PRO A 551 10.74 -24.99 -18.20
N VAL A 552 10.25 -26.12 -18.74
CA VAL A 552 10.03 -26.28 -20.18
C VAL A 552 8.81 -25.49 -20.59
N ALA A 553 8.94 -24.62 -21.59
CA ALA A 553 7.81 -23.91 -22.18
C ALA A 553 6.99 -24.84 -23.08
N GLY A 554 5.66 -24.69 -23.05
CA GLY A 554 4.73 -25.50 -23.84
C GLY A 554 4.72 -25.18 -25.35
N GLY A 555 5.28 -24.04 -25.77
CA GLY A 555 5.36 -23.59 -27.15
C GLY A 555 6.51 -22.63 -27.40
N ALA A 556 6.84 -22.40 -28.66
CA ALA A 556 7.83 -21.40 -29.06
C ALA A 556 7.19 -20.01 -29.11
N ALA A 557 7.89 -18.99 -28.59
CA ALA A 557 7.45 -17.60 -28.73
C ALA A 557 7.59 -17.14 -30.20
N SER A 558 6.58 -16.45 -30.69
CA SER A 558 6.51 -16.00 -32.11
C SER A 558 7.11 -14.59 -32.25
N PHE A 559 8.42 -14.42 -31.97
CA PHE A 559 9.14 -13.18 -32.25
C PHE A 559 10.05 -13.34 -33.47
N THR A 560 10.04 -12.37 -34.36
CA THR A 560 10.81 -12.41 -35.62
C THR A 560 12.33 -12.27 -35.39
N ASP A 561 12.73 -11.74 -34.26
CA ASP A 561 14.11 -11.49 -33.83
C ASP A 561 14.63 -12.49 -32.78
N VAL A 562 13.91 -13.60 -32.57
CA VAL A 562 14.31 -14.71 -31.68
C VAL A 562 14.43 -15.97 -32.49
N SER A 563 15.71 -16.34 -32.84
CA SER A 563 15.97 -17.62 -33.50
C SER A 563 15.72 -18.77 -32.53
N ALA A 564 15.14 -19.87 -33.03
CA ALA A 564 14.91 -21.09 -32.27
C ALA A 564 16.20 -21.69 -31.70
N ASP A 565 17.36 -21.49 -32.37
CA ASP A 565 18.67 -21.98 -31.97
C ASP A 565 19.40 -21.06 -30.98
N SER A 566 18.80 -19.90 -30.61
CA SER A 566 19.42 -19.00 -29.66
C SER A 566 19.37 -19.56 -28.24
N TYR A 567 20.42 -19.30 -27.43
CA TYR A 567 20.53 -19.78 -26.04
C TYR A 567 19.42 -19.32 -25.14
N TYR A 568 18.70 -18.27 -25.53
CA TYR A 568 17.60 -17.66 -24.79
C TYR A 568 16.22 -18.04 -25.32
N ALA A 569 16.08 -18.80 -26.38
CA ALA A 569 14.80 -19.11 -27.02
C ALA A 569 13.80 -19.74 -26.03
N GLN A 570 14.22 -20.76 -25.27
CA GLN A 570 13.38 -21.39 -24.24
C GLN A 570 13.00 -20.42 -23.11
N ALA A 571 13.93 -19.58 -22.69
CA ALA A 571 13.67 -18.60 -21.63
C ALA A 571 12.67 -17.52 -22.09
N VAL A 572 12.75 -17.08 -23.35
CA VAL A 572 11.79 -16.14 -23.95
C VAL A 572 10.42 -16.78 -24.06
N SER A 573 10.32 -18.02 -24.54
CA SER A 573 9.05 -18.75 -24.64
C SER A 573 8.39 -18.92 -23.28
N TRP A 574 9.15 -19.34 -22.28
CA TRP A 574 8.68 -19.41 -20.88
C TRP A 574 8.20 -18.06 -20.36
N ALA A 575 8.95 -16.99 -20.62
CA ALA A 575 8.60 -15.65 -20.12
C ALA A 575 7.31 -15.12 -20.78
N VAL A 576 7.04 -15.46 -22.04
CA VAL A 576 5.77 -15.13 -22.72
C VAL A 576 4.62 -15.94 -22.14
N GLU A 577 4.80 -17.26 -22.01
CA GLU A 577 3.78 -18.18 -21.47
C GLU A 577 3.32 -17.79 -20.06
N ASN A 578 4.27 -17.31 -19.23
CA ASN A 578 3.99 -16.86 -17.87
C ASN A 578 3.65 -15.36 -17.75
N GLY A 579 3.39 -14.66 -18.86
CA GLY A 579 3.00 -13.26 -18.86
C GLY A 579 4.07 -12.27 -18.37
N ILE A 580 5.33 -12.72 -18.27
CA ILE A 580 6.46 -11.90 -17.80
C ILE A 580 6.80 -10.83 -18.84
N THR A 581 6.69 -11.18 -20.13
CA THR A 581 6.90 -10.26 -21.25
C THR A 581 5.94 -10.53 -22.40
N THR A 582 5.60 -9.46 -23.13
CA THR A 582 4.85 -9.51 -24.40
C THR A 582 5.72 -9.01 -25.56
N GLY A 583 7.04 -8.86 -25.36
CA GLY A 583 7.95 -8.22 -26.30
C GLY A 583 7.95 -6.68 -26.18
N VAL A 584 8.41 -6.03 -27.26
CA VAL A 584 8.47 -4.56 -27.37
C VAL A 584 7.46 -3.98 -28.37
N GLY A 585 6.62 -4.85 -28.94
CA GLY A 585 5.67 -4.52 -30.00
C GLY A 585 6.16 -4.93 -31.40
N GLY A 586 5.28 -4.89 -32.38
CA GLY A 586 5.60 -5.24 -33.77
C GLY A 586 6.11 -6.67 -34.01
N GLY A 587 5.87 -7.60 -33.09
CA GLY A 587 6.39 -8.98 -33.17
C GLY A 587 7.87 -9.12 -32.81
N HIS A 588 8.44 -8.15 -32.09
CA HIS A 588 9.85 -8.16 -31.67
C HIS A 588 10.00 -8.32 -30.14
N PHE A 589 11.04 -9.04 -29.74
CA PHE A 589 11.47 -9.18 -28.35
C PHE A 589 12.60 -8.20 -28.01
N ASP A 590 13.42 -7.84 -28.97
CA ASP A 590 14.64 -7.02 -28.87
C ASP A 590 15.67 -7.59 -27.86
N PRO A 591 16.24 -8.78 -28.16
CA PRO A 591 17.08 -9.54 -27.23
C PRO A 591 18.36 -8.80 -26.80
N THR A 592 18.87 -7.91 -27.65
CA THR A 592 20.13 -7.18 -27.45
C THR A 592 19.96 -5.84 -26.72
N ALA A 593 18.75 -5.31 -26.64
CA ALA A 593 18.49 -4.06 -25.94
C ALA A 593 18.83 -4.16 -24.45
N THR A 594 19.50 -3.13 -23.95
CA THR A 594 19.83 -3.00 -22.53
C THR A 594 18.57 -2.82 -21.68
N CYS A 595 18.48 -3.55 -20.56
CA CYS A 595 17.39 -3.39 -19.62
C CYS A 595 17.58 -2.17 -18.73
N THR A 596 16.54 -1.35 -18.62
CA THR A 596 16.45 -0.29 -17.61
C THR A 596 16.03 -0.87 -16.25
N ARG A 597 16.25 -0.11 -15.17
CA ARG A 597 15.81 -0.47 -13.82
C ARG A 597 14.29 -0.68 -13.74
N ALA A 598 13.51 0.12 -14.47
CA ALA A 598 12.07 -0.04 -14.59
C ALA A 598 11.67 -1.36 -15.27
N GLN A 599 12.37 -1.75 -16.34
CA GLN A 599 12.14 -3.03 -17.00
C GLN A 599 12.51 -4.22 -16.10
N ILE A 600 13.61 -4.12 -15.35
CA ILE A 600 13.98 -5.13 -14.35
C ILE A 600 12.87 -5.29 -13.30
N ALA A 601 12.35 -4.17 -12.75
CA ALA A 601 11.25 -4.19 -11.80
C ALA A 601 10.00 -4.86 -12.38
N ALA A 602 9.65 -4.55 -13.64
CA ALA A 602 8.49 -5.12 -14.31
C ALA A 602 8.63 -6.63 -14.56
N PHE A 603 9.80 -7.10 -15.01
CA PHE A 603 10.07 -8.52 -15.19
C PHE A 603 10.01 -9.29 -13.87
N LEU A 604 10.65 -8.77 -12.82
CA LEU A 604 10.62 -9.37 -11.48
C LEU A 604 9.20 -9.43 -10.91
N ALA A 605 8.49 -8.30 -10.89
CA ALA A 605 7.14 -8.25 -10.34
C ALA A 605 6.18 -9.22 -11.04
N ARG A 606 6.32 -9.40 -12.36
CA ARG A 606 5.52 -10.36 -13.13
C ARG A 606 5.95 -11.80 -12.91
N SER A 607 7.25 -12.07 -12.76
CA SER A 607 7.74 -13.43 -12.53
C SER A 607 7.42 -13.99 -11.14
N MET A 608 7.04 -13.12 -10.20
CA MET A 608 6.66 -13.49 -8.83
C MET A 608 5.15 -13.68 -8.64
N LYS A 609 4.32 -13.18 -9.55
CA LYS A 609 2.86 -13.31 -9.53
C LYS A 609 2.39 -14.62 -10.12
#